data_0d099f88405e413c7ff87eadbd0e2806
#
_entry.id   0d099f88405e413c7ff87eadbd0e2806
#
_cell.length_a   1.000
_cell.length_b   1.000
_cell.length_c   1.000
_cell.angle_alpha   90.00
_cell.angle_beta   90.00
_cell.angle_gamma   90.00
#
_symmetry.space_group_name_H-M   'P 1'
#
loop_
_entity.id
_entity.type
_entity.pdbx_description
1 polymer ?
#
loop_
_entity_poly.entity_id
_entity_poly.type
_entity_poly.pdbx_seq_one_letter_code
_entity_poly.pdbx_strand_id
1 'polypeptide(L)'
;MKFAFRSFTGLALGFASISAADEVVFKDDFAGKLGEGWTWVREEKSAWRVAGGGLEVRVAPGNLWGHANDARNLLVRPAPDAANGAVEVSVAVTNRPTHQYEQANLAWYYDDSHMVKLGLELVNGEMCIVMGREEADKTRTLAKIPIPATSVGLRLRVAGGRIRGDYLPAGAEKWIEAGAGELPAPPNGRAKISLHCYQGPPDAEHWARFAGFRILRIKQ
;
A
#
# COMPACT_ATOMS: atom_id res chain seq x y z
N MET A 1 35.15 -19.76 13.67
CA MET A 1 34.40 -18.65 13.06
C MET A 1 32.93 -18.85 13.42
N LYS A 2 32.43 -18.10 14.42
CA LYS A 2 31.06 -18.26 14.93
C LYS A 2 30.17 -17.29 14.16
N PHE A 3 29.28 -17.80 13.32
CA PHE A 3 28.24 -16.99 12.66
C PHE A 3 27.18 -16.61 13.71
N ALA A 4 27.04 -15.33 13.97
CA ALA A 4 25.97 -14.81 14.81
C ALA A 4 24.69 -14.70 13.97
N PHE A 5 23.73 -15.56 14.28
CA PHE A 5 22.34 -15.42 13.80
C PHE A 5 21.75 -14.14 14.38
N ARG A 6 21.56 -13.12 13.56
CA ARG A 6 20.77 -11.95 13.95
C ARG A 6 19.29 -12.30 13.79
N SER A 7 18.62 -12.53 14.91
CA SER A 7 17.15 -12.62 14.94
C SER A 7 16.55 -11.32 14.41
N PHE A 8 15.81 -11.41 13.33
CA PHE A 8 14.93 -10.33 12.88
C PHE A 8 13.77 -10.23 13.87
N THR A 9 13.82 -9.24 14.73
CA THR A 9 12.68 -8.87 15.57
C THR A 9 11.58 -8.34 14.64
N GLY A 10 10.52 -9.10 14.47
CA GLY A 10 9.35 -8.69 13.72
C GLY A 10 8.80 -7.40 14.32
N LEU A 11 8.61 -6.38 13.48
CA LEU A 11 7.94 -5.14 13.85
C LEU A 11 6.49 -5.48 14.17
N ALA A 12 6.17 -5.66 15.45
CA ALA A 12 4.80 -5.73 15.91
C ALA A 12 4.24 -4.31 15.81
N LEU A 13 3.44 -4.05 14.78
CA LEU A 13 2.62 -2.84 14.72
C LEU A 13 1.66 -2.87 15.89
N GLY A 14 1.86 -1.99 16.86
CA GLY A 14 0.88 -1.70 17.88
C GLY A 14 -0.34 -1.07 17.20
N PHE A 15 -1.31 -1.90 16.83
CA PHE A 15 -2.59 -1.42 16.34
C PHE A 15 -3.29 -0.71 17.51
N ALA A 16 -3.65 0.56 17.29
CA ALA A 16 -4.52 1.30 18.18
C ALA A 16 -5.75 0.43 18.52
N SER A 17 -6.12 0.41 19.78
CA SER A 17 -7.27 -0.33 20.29
C SER A 17 -8.46 -0.10 19.36
N ILE A 18 -8.98 -1.20 18.79
CA ILE A 18 -10.21 -1.17 17.98
C ILE A 18 -11.29 -0.69 18.94
N SER A 19 -11.89 0.45 18.66
CA SER A 19 -13.08 0.89 19.38
C SER A 19 -14.17 -0.18 19.25
N ALA A 20 -14.99 -0.40 20.28
CA ALA A 20 -16.10 -1.35 20.24
C ALA A 20 -17.12 -1.09 19.10
N ALA A 21 -16.96 0.02 18.40
CA ALA A 21 -17.75 0.44 17.25
C ALA A 21 -17.21 -0.03 15.89
N ASP A 22 -15.92 -0.42 15.77
CA ASP A 22 -15.30 -0.77 14.51
C ASP A 22 -15.47 -2.27 14.20
N GLU A 23 -15.77 -2.59 12.94
CA GLU A 23 -15.92 -3.95 12.45
C GLU A 23 -14.74 -4.34 11.56
N VAL A 24 -14.05 -5.44 11.92
CA VAL A 24 -13.02 -6.03 11.05
C VAL A 24 -13.71 -6.75 9.89
N VAL A 25 -13.69 -6.15 8.70
CA VAL A 25 -14.28 -6.72 7.48
C VAL A 25 -13.35 -7.78 6.89
N PHE A 26 -12.05 -7.55 6.96
CA PHE A 26 -11.05 -8.48 6.46
C PHE A 26 -9.69 -8.22 7.10
N LYS A 27 -8.94 -9.31 7.30
CA LYS A 27 -7.54 -9.27 7.69
C LYS A 27 -6.74 -10.32 6.92
N ASP A 28 -5.49 -10.00 6.63
CA ASP A 28 -4.53 -10.95 6.11
C ASP A 28 -3.16 -10.72 6.78
N ASP A 29 -2.74 -11.69 7.55
CA ASP A 29 -1.42 -11.69 8.19
C ASP A 29 -0.38 -12.39 7.32
N PHE A 30 -0.76 -12.79 6.09
CA PHE A 30 0.09 -13.49 5.12
C PHE A 30 0.79 -14.70 5.73
N ALA A 31 0.02 -15.52 6.47
CA ALA A 31 0.53 -16.68 7.19
C ALA A 31 0.68 -17.89 6.25
N GLY A 32 1.72 -17.88 5.41
CA GLY A 32 2.06 -18.97 4.50
C GLY A 32 1.29 -18.98 3.17
N LYS A 33 0.20 -18.26 3.03
CA LYS A 33 -0.59 -18.10 1.80
C LYS A 33 -1.34 -16.77 1.80
N LEU A 34 -1.83 -16.37 0.64
CA LEU A 34 -2.79 -15.27 0.53
C LEU A 34 -4.17 -15.70 1.07
N GLY A 35 -4.82 -14.80 1.79
CA GLY A 35 -6.23 -14.97 2.18
C GLY A 35 -7.17 -15.01 0.96
N GLU A 36 -8.38 -15.46 1.16
CA GLU A 36 -9.38 -15.50 0.10
C GLU A 36 -9.78 -14.10 -0.40
N GLY A 37 -10.16 -14.02 -1.69
CA GLY A 37 -10.64 -12.79 -2.32
C GLY A 37 -9.56 -11.89 -2.89
N TRP A 38 -8.28 -12.27 -2.81
CA TRP A 38 -7.22 -11.64 -3.56
C TRP A 38 -7.16 -12.14 -4.99
N THR A 39 -6.85 -11.25 -5.93
CA THR A 39 -6.59 -11.56 -7.34
C THR A 39 -5.40 -10.72 -7.82
N TRP A 40 -4.70 -11.21 -8.83
CA TRP A 40 -3.59 -10.51 -9.45
C TRP A 40 -3.99 -9.83 -10.75
N VAL A 41 -3.52 -8.60 -10.95
CA VAL A 41 -3.50 -7.94 -12.25
C VAL A 41 -2.08 -8.06 -12.81
N ARG A 42 -1.95 -8.59 -14.03
CA ARG A 42 -0.66 -8.84 -14.70
C ARG A 42 0.30 -9.67 -13.84
N GLU A 43 -0.16 -10.84 -13.39
CA GLU A 43 0.62 -11.73 -12.51
C GLU A 43 1.88 -12.24 -13.20
N GLU A 44 3.00 -12.16 -12.48
CA GLU A 44 4.25 -12.88 -12.72
C GLU A 44 4.59 -13.69 -11.47
N LYS A 45 4.31 -14.98 -11.52
CA LYS A 45 4.37 -15.88 -10.33
C LYS A 45 5.75 -15.99 -9.69
N SER A 46 6.82 -15.81 -10.46
CA SER A 46 8.20 -15.82 -9.96
C SER A 46 8.58 -14.55 -9.19
N ALA A 47 7.76 -13.48 -9.29
CA ALA A 47 8.06 -12.18 -8.75
C ALA A 47 7.20 -11.82 -7.52
N TRP A 48 6.63 -12.81 -6.85
CA TRP A 48 6.01 -12.63 -5.54
C TRP A 48 6.07 -13.92 -4.71
N ARG A 49 5.99 -13.77 -3.40
CA ARG A 49 5.91 -14.89 -2.45
C ARG A 49 5.30 -14.46 -1.13
N VAL A 50 4.73 -15.42 -0.41
CA VAL A 50 4.33 -15.23 0.99
C VAL A 50 5.38 -15.90 1.87
N ALA A 51 6.07 -15.11 2.69
CA ALA A 51 7.15 -15.59 3.55
C ALA A 51 7.23 -14.80 4.87
N GLY A 52 7.54 -15.48 5.95
CA GLY A 52 7.80 -14.85 7.26
C GLY A 52 6.66 -13.94 7.75
N GLY A 53 5.38 -14.28 7.49
CA GLY A 53 4.23 -13.46 7.88
C GLY A 53 4.10 -12.16 7.06
N GLY A 54 4.47 -12.18 5.80
CA GLY A 54 4.32 -11.06 4.88
C GLY A 54 4.21 -11.51 3.43
N LEU A 55 3.63 -10.64 2.62
CA LEU A 55 3.69 -10.72 1.17
C LEU A 55 4.93 -9.96 0.71
N GLU A 56 5.80 -10.62 -0.02
CA GLU A 56 6.94 -10.02 -0.69
C GLU A 56 6.65 -9.98 -2.19
N VAL A 57 6.83 -8.80 -2.79
CA VAL A 57 6.65 -8.56 -4.22
C VAL A 57 7.90 -7.91 -4.77
N ARG A 58 8.43 -8.47 -5.86
CA ARG A 58 9.56 -7.88 -6.57
C ARG A 58 9.16 -6.53 -7.14
N VAL A 59 9.94 -5.51 -6.83
CA VAL A 59 9.76 -4.18 -7.42
C VAL A 59 10.36 -4.21 -8.81
N ALA A 60 9.54 -4.58 -9.79
CA ALA A 60 9.96 -4.68 -11.19
C ALA A 60 9.98 -3.31 -11.85
N PRO A 61 10.76 -3.14 -12.96
CA PRO A 61 10.53 -2.04 -13.88
C PRO A 61 9.08 -1.98 -14.34
N GLY A 62 8.67 -0.85 -14.88
CA GLY A 62 7.29 -0.57 -15.28
C GLY A 62 6.70 0.55 -14.45
N ASN A 63 5.53 1.02 -14.83
CA ASN A 63 4.90 2.17 -14.21
C ASN A 63 3.38 1.98 -14.10
N LEU A 64 2.78 2.70 -13.17
CA LEU A 64 1.33 2.79 -12.97
C LEU A 64 0.94 4.25 -12.63
N TRP A 65 1.65 5.22 -13.25
CA TRP A 65 1.43 6.63 -13.01
C TRP A 65 1.40 7.39 -14.34
N GLY A 66 0.25 7.88 -14.73
CA GLY A 66 0.01 8.45 -16.05
C GLY A 66 -0.25 7.38 -17.11
N HIS A 67 0.20 7.59 -18.32
CA HIS A 67 -0.13 6.75 -19.48
C HIS A 67 0.53 5.36 -19.50
N ALA A 68 1.59 5.17 -18.73
CA ALA A 68 2.34 3.91 -18.72
C ALA A 68 1.72 2.94 -17.70
N ASN A 69 0.83 2.09 -18.13
CA ASN A 69 0.06 1.15 -17.31
C ASN A 69 0.60 -0.29 -17.46
N ASP A 70 1.92 -0.47 -17.31
CA ASP A 70 2.63 -1.73 -17.54
C ASP A 70 3.22 -2.37 -16.26
N ALA A 71 3.06 -1.75 -15.09
CA ALA A 71 3.43 -2.35 -13.81
C ALA A 71 2.76 -3.73 -13.63
N ARG A 72 3.52 -4.69 -13.09
CA ARG A 72 3.07 -6.07 -12.87
C ARG A 72 2.81 -6.35 -11.40
N ASN A 73 2.16 -7.47 -11.13
CA ASN A 73 1.88 -7.95 -9.78
C ASN A 73 1.13 -6.93 -8.90
N LEU A 74 0.05 -6.37 -9.42
CA LEU A 74 -0.88 -5.64 -8.58
C LEU A 74 -1.79 -6.65 -7.88
N LEU A 75 -1.66 -6.78 -6.58
CA LEU A 75 -2.56 -7.61 -5.77
C LEU A 75 -3.78 -6.79 -5.42
N VAL A 76 -4.95 -7.21 -5.88
CA VAL A 76 -6.20 -6.47 -5.69
C VAL A 76 -7.28 -7.32 -5.02
N ARG A 77 -8.16 -6.67 -4.26
CA ARG A 77 -9.37 -7.26 -3.70
C ARG A 77 -10.51 -6.27 -3.71
N PRO A 78 -11.80 -6.70 -3.78
CA PRO A 78 -12.94 -5.80 -3.67
C PRO A 78 -12.87 -4.95 -2.41
N ALA A 79 -13.09 -3.64 -2.54
CA ALA A 79 -13.25 -2.74 -1.41
C ALA A 79 -14.70 -2.84 -0.89
N PRO A 80 -14.91 -2.70 0.44
CA PRO A 80 -16.25 -2.48 0.97
C PRO A 80 -16.86 -1.19 0.42
N ASP A 81 -18.18 -1.14 0.35
CA ASP A 81 -18.90 0.09 0.02
C ASP A 81 -18.68 1.14 1.12
N ALA A 82 -18.17 2.31 0.73
CA ALA A 82 -17.92 3.45 1.61
C ALA A 82 -19.03 4.51 1.57
N ALA A 83 -20.14 4.26 0.88
CA ALA A 83 -21.28 5.17 0.85
C ALA A 83 -22.05 5.21 2.17
N ASN A 84 -22.08 4.07 2.88
CA ASN A 84 -22.85 3.86 4.11
C ASN A 84 -21.96 3.70 5.36
N GLY A 85 -20.87 4.43 5.44
CA GLY A 85 -19.94 4.40 6.56
C GLY A 85 -18.49 4.53 6.07
N ALA A 86 -17.60 4.90 6.98
CA ALA A 86 -16.19 5.02 6.63
C ALA A 86 -15.54 3.64 6.53
N VAL A 87 -14.68 3.46 5.52
CA VAL A 87 -13.81 2.30 5.35
C VAL A 87 -12.39 2.72 5.65
N GLU A 88 -11.72 2.00 6.55
CA GLU A 88 -10.29 2.14 6.82
C GLU A 88 -9.55 0.92 6.28
N VAL A 89 -8.45 1.16 5.59
CA VAL A 89 -7.54 0.11 5.12
C VAL A 89 -6.13 0.42 5.59
N SER A 90 -5.45 -0.55 6.18
CA SER A 90 -4.09 -0.37 6.65
C SER A 90 -3.19 -1.57 6.34
N VAL A 91 -1.89 -1.30 6.19
CA VAL A 91 -0.85 -2.29 5.94
C VAL A 91 0.50 -1.73 6.38
N ALA A 92 1.39 -2.58 6.90
CA ALA A 92 2.79 -2.22 7.06
C ALA A 92 3.53 -2.47 5.74
N VAL A 93 4.35 -1.50 5.34
CA VAL A 93 5.17 -1.56 4.12
C VAL A 93 6.62 -1.41 4.48
N THR A 94 7.47 -2.28 3.93
CA THR A 94 8.92 -2.12 3.94
C THR A 94 9.41 -2.09 2.50
N ASN A 95 10.15 -1.06 2.15
CA ASN A 95 10.81 -0.90 0.85
C ASN A 95 12.17 -0.23 1.05
N ARG A 96 13.19 -0.67 0.31
CA ARG A 96 14.54 -0.10 0.34
C ARG A 96 14.96 0.28 -1.06
N PRO A 97 14.35 1.29 -1.63
CA PRO A 97 14.57 1.68 -3.02
C PRO A 97 15.97 2.28 -3.21
N THR A 98 16.51 2.07 -4.38
CA THR A 98 17.74 2.73 -4.87
C THR A 98 17.51 3.43 -6.19
N HIS A 99 16.39 3.15 -6.86
CA HIS A 99 16.04 3.73 -8.14
C HIS A 99 15.04 4.87 -7.98
N GLN A 100 15.19 5.93 -8.76
CA GLN A 100 14.30 7.08 -8.75
C GLN A 100 12.85 6.64 -9.00
N TYR A 101 11.94 7.05 -8.13
CA TYR A 101 10.51 6.71 -8.13
C TYR A 101 10.19 5.23 -7.83
N GLU A 102 11.18 4.43 -7.46
CA GLU A 102 10.93 3.10 -6.93
C GLU A 102 10.04 3.18 -5.70
N GLN A 103 8.92 2.45 -5.69
CA GLN A 103 7.87 2.62 -4.71
C GLN A 103 7.08 1.36 -4.38
N ALA A 104 6.50 1.35 -3.17
CA ALA A 104 5.54 0.34 -2.70
C ALA A 104 4.33 1.03 -2.10
N ASN A 105 3.13 0.65 -2.53
CA ASN A 105 1.90 1.41 -2.34
C ASN A 105 0.75 0.58 -1.78
N LEU A 106 -0.09 1.24 -0.98
CA LEU A 106 -1.48 0.92 -0.71
C LEU A 106 -2.35 1.86 -1.55
N ALA A 107 -3.33 1.35 -2.28
CA ALA A 107 -4.19 2.19 -3.10
C ALA A 107 -5.67 1.84 -2.99
N TRP A 108 -6.50 2.88 -3.09
CA TRP A 108 -7.89 2.78 -3.47
C TRP A 108 -7.96 2.84 -5.00
N TYR A 109 -8.30 1.72 -5.62
CA TYR A 109 -8.06 1.44 -7.02
C TYR A 109 -9.36 1.06 -7.74
N TYR A 110 -9.64 1.69 -8.85
CA TYR A 110 -10.71 1.27 -9.75
C TYR A 110 -10.13 0.51 -10.95
N ASP A 111 -9.20 1.14 -11.63
CA ASP A 111 -8.40 0.62 -12.74
C ASP A 111 -7.03 1.35 -12.79
N ASP A 112 -6.23 1.06 -13.81
CA ASP A 112 -4.87 1.60 -13.92
C ASP A 112 -4.81 3.13 -14.07
N SER A 113 -5.91 3.75 -14.56
CA SER A 113 -5.99 5.20 -14.81
C SER A 113 -6.85 5.94 -13.77
N HIS A 114 -7.42 5.23 -12.77
CA HIS A 114 -8.30 5.82 -11.75
C HIS A 114 -7.98 5.24 -10.37
N MET A 115 -7.21 5.97 -9.58
CA MET A 115 -6.83 5.53 -8.25
C MET A 115 -6.41 6.69 -7.33
N VAL A 116 -6.36 6.40 -6.04
CA VAL A 116 -5.58 7.18 -5.07
C VAL A 116 -4.60 6.24 -4.39
N LYS A 117 -3.31 6.49 -4.56
CA LYS A 117 -2.22 5.74 -3.92
C LYS A 117 -1.66 6.49 -2.71
N LEU A 118 -1.17 5.73 -1.74
CA LEU A 118 -0.32 6.18 -0.65
C LEU A 118 0.85 5.21 -0.57
N GLY A 119 2.08 5.70 -0.66
CA GLY A 119 3.24 4.82 -0.76
C GLY A 119 4.51 5.36 -0.13
N LEU A 120 5.44 4.46 0.00
CA LEU A 120 6.83 4.71 0.37
C LEU A 120 7.64 4.72 -0.93
N GLU A 121 8.21 5.88 -1.28
CA GLU A 121 8.79 6.16 -2.60
C GLU A 121 10.13 6.89 -2.47
N LEU A 122 11.10 6.56 -3.33
CA LEU A 122 12.36 7.31 -3.44
C LEU A 122 12.16 8.48 -4.42
N VAL A 123 12.26 9.70 -3.92
CA VAL A 123 12.08 10.91 -4.73
C VAL A 123 13.28 11.83 -4.56
N ASN A 124 14.05 12.03 -5.63
CA ASN A 124 15.26 12.86 -5.65
C ASN A 124 16.30 12.48 -4.59
N GLY A 125 16.48 11.16 -4.39
CA GLY A 125 17.43 10.62 -3.41
C GLY A 125 16.92 10.60 -1.97
N GLU A 126 15.68 11.04 -1.71
CA GLU A 126 15.05 11.03 -0.38
C GLU A 126 13.90 10.05 -0.31
N MET A 127 13.83 9.29 0.79
CA MET A 127 12.64 8.50 1.09
C MET A 127 11.49 9.42 1.45
N CYS A 128 10.35 9.21 0.80
CA CYS A 128 9.16 10.02 1.00
C CYS A 128 7.92 9.15 1.21
N ILE A 129 6.99 9.64 2.01
CA ILE A 129 5.58 9.27 1.90
C ILE A 129 5.00 10.10 0.77
N VAL A 130 4.46 9.44 -0.25
CA VAL A 130 3.82 10.10 -1.38
C VAL A 130 2.36 9.66 -1.45
N MET A 131 1.46 10.64 -1.48
CA MET A 131 0.06 10.42 -1.79
C MET A 131 -0.25 11.02 -3.15
N GLY A 132 -0.82 10.24 -4.03
CA GLY A 132 -1.13 10.66 -5.39
C GLY A 132 -2.53 10.26 -5.82
N ARG A 133 -3.17 11.09 -6.63
CA ARG A 133 -4.47 10.84 -7.25
C ARG A 133 -4.32 10.83 -8.76
N GLU A 134 -4.92 9.84 -9.38
CA GLU A 134 -5.00 9.72 -10.83
C GLU A 134 -6.43 9.57 -11.30
N GLU A 135 -6.79 10.24 -12.38
CA GLU A 135 -8.08 10.17 -13.04
C GLU A 135 -7.91 10.38 -14.54
N ALA A 136 -8.27 9.38 -15.33
CA ALA A 136 -8.12 9.37 -16.78
C ALA A 136 -6.69 9.74 -17.22
N ASP A 137 -5.68 9.07 -16.64
CA ASP A 137 -4.23 9.28 -16.86
C ASP A 137 -3.72 10.68 -16.46
N LYS A 138 -4.55 11.49 -15.83
CA LYS A 138 -4.15 12.78 -15.27
C LYS A 138 -3.76 12.61 -13.81
N THR A 139 -2.49 12.84 -13.54
CA THR A 139 -1.88 12.64 -12.24
C THR A 139 -1.79 13.92 -11.43
N ARG A 140 -1.99 13.80 -10.11
CA ARG A 140 -1.80 14.89 -9.16
C ARG A 140 -1.19 14.35 -7.87
N THR A 141 -0.05 14.89 -7.48
CA THR A 141 0.52 14.65 -6.15
C THR A 141 -0.27 15.43 -5.11
N LEU A 142 -0.85 14.74 -4.14
CA LEU A 142 -1.59 15.32 -3.02
C LEU A 142 -0.68 15.63 -1.84
N ALA A 143 0.35 14.78 -1.63
CA ALA A 143 1.37 14.98 -0.59
C ALA A 143 2.69 14.34 -0.98
N LYS A 144 3.80 14.97 -0.56
CA LYS A 144 5.15 14.41 -0.58
C LYS A 144 5.86 14.83 0.71
N ILE A 145 6.17 13.88 1.58
CA ILE A 145 6.71 14.11 2.91
C ILE A 145 8.01 13.31 3.06
N PRO A 146 9.18 13.96 3.14
CA PRO A 146 10.44 13.26 3.42
C PRO A 146 10.38 12.54 4.77
N ILE A 147 10.86 11.30 4.80
CA ILE A 147 10.95 10.50 6.04
C ILE A 147 12.25 9.70 6.04
N PRO A 148 12.99 9.63 7.16
CA PRO A 148 14.20 8.83 7.26
C PRO A 148 13.89 7.37 7.61
N ALA A 149 12.94 6.74 6.89
CA ALA A 149 12.48 5.40 7.20
C ALA A 149 12.26 4.56 5.94
N THR A 150 12.58 3.27 6.03
CA THR A 150 12.33 2.26 5.00
C THR A 150 11.19 1.30 5.36
N SER A 151 10.55 1.51 6.51
CA SER A 151 9.40 0.74 6.98
C SER A 151 8.41 1.64 7.69
N VAL A 152 7.15 1.58 7.28
CA VAL A 152 6.06 2.41 7.78
C VAL A 152 4.74 1.65 7.76
N GLY A 153 3.81 2.03 8.63
CA GLY A 153 2.40 1.74 8.43
C GLY A 153 1.80 2.74 7.43
N LEU A 154 0.99 2.26 6.49
CA LEU A 154 0.17 3.07 5.59
C LEU A 154 -1.30 2.82 5.91
N ARG A 155 -2.10 3.88 5.85
CA ARG A 155 -3.54 3.83 6.11
C ARG A 155 -4.29 4.76 5.17
N LEU A 156 -5.34 4.23 4.55
CA LEU A 156 -6.32 5.00 3.80
C LEU A 156 -7.67 4.94 4.52
N ARG A 157 -8.35 6.09 4.63
CA ARG A 157 -9.73 6.21 5.11
C ARG A 157 -10.58 6.82 4.02
N VAL A 158 -11.68 6.14 3.69
CA VAL A 158 -12.62 6.56 2.64
C VAL A 158 -14.01 6.71 3.23
N ALA A 159 -14.63 7.86 2.98
CA ALA A 159 -16.00 8.16 3.37
C ALA A 159 -16.60 9.21 2.43
N GLY A 160 -17.82 8.99 1.94
CA GLY A 160 -18.57 10.01 1.19
C GLY A 160 -17.83 10.58 -0.01
N GLY A 161 -17.07 9.75 -0.77
CA GLY A 161 -16.31 10.21 -1.93
C GLY A 161 -14.98 10.89 -1.61
N ARG A 162 -14.65 11.04 -0.34
CA ARG A 162 -13.36 11.61 0.12
C ARG A 162 -12.43 10.53 0.61
N ILE A 163 -11.13 10.78 0.47
CA ILE A 163 -10.07 9.89 0.93
C ILE A 163 -9.01 10.68 1.70
N ARG A 164 -8.56 10.09 2.79
CA ARG A 164 -7.44 10.58 3.60
C ARG A 164 -6.39 9.49 3.69
N GLY A 165 -5.13 9.86 3.54
CA GLY A 165 -3.96 9.03 3.76
C GLY A 165 -3.26 9.41 5.06
N ASP A 166 -2.88 8.41 5.86
CA ASP A 166 -2.08 8.56 7.06
C ASP A 166 -0.89 7.58 7.00
N TYR A 167 0.21 7.92 7.68
CA TYR A 167 1.34 7.02 7.86
C TYR A 167 1.74 6.91 9.33
N LEU A 168 2.36 5.78 9.68
CA LEU A 168 2.86 5.49 11.02
C LEU A 168 4.34 5.12 10.91
N PRO A 169 5.27 5.99 11.32
CA PRO A 169 6.69 5.64 11.37
C PRO A 169 6.93 4.44 12.29
N ALA A 170 7.96 3.65 12.00
CA ALA A 170 8.34 2.53 12.86
C ALA A 170 8.64 3.01 14.30
N GLY A 171 8.01 2.34 15.27
CA GLY A 171 8.13 2.70 16.70
C GLY A 171 7.27 3.88 17.15
N ALA A 172 6.53 4.56 16.25
CA ALA A 172 5.57 5.57 16.63
C ALA A 172 4.24 4.94 17.07
N GLU A 173 3.52 5.60 17.97
CA GLU A 173 2.21 5.17 18.46
C GLU A 173 1.05 5.87 17.76
N LYS A 174 1.32 6.99 17.10
CA LYS A 174 0.28 7.85 16.53
C LYS A 174 0.43 7.96 15.02
N TRP A 175 -0.67 7.79 14.33
CA TRP A 175 -0.77 8.04 12.91
C TRP A 175 -0.63 9.53 12.60
N ILE A 176 0.12 9.85 11.56
CA ILE A 176 0.35 11.19 11.06
C ILE A 176 -0.39 11.32 9.73
N GLU A 177 -1.17 12.37 9.56
CA GLU A 177 -1.82 12.65 8.29
C GLU A 177 -0.77 12.95 7.22
N ALA A 178 -0.85 12.22 6.10
CA ALA A 178 -0.07 12.51 4.91
C ALA A 178 -0.78 13.53 4.02
N GLY A 179 -2.08 13.33 3.79
CA GLY A 179 -2.86 14.20 2.95
C GLY A 179 -4.29 13.70 2.77
N ALA A 180 -5.10 14.51 2.10
CA ALA A 180 -6.48 14.17 1.80
C ALA A 180 -6.90 14.69 0.41
N GLY A 181 -7.98 14.13 -0.13
CA GLY A 181 -8.52 14.52 -1.42
C GLY A 181 -9.88 13.89 -1.70
N GLU A 182 -10.32 14.08 -2.93
CA GLU A 182 -11.50 13.40 -3.46
C GLU A 182 -11.10 12.15 -4.22
N LEU A 183 -11.93 11.13 -4.19
CA LEU A 183 -11.78 9.97 -5.05
C LEU A 183 -11.95 10.38 -6.52
N PRO A 184 -11.26 9.74 -7.47
CA PRO A 184 -11.60 9.87 -8.88
C PRO A 184 -13.01 9.32 -9.13
N ALA A 185 -13.68 9.83 -10.14
CA ALA A 185 -14.96 9.29 -10.56
C ALA A 185 -14.77 7.82 -10.99
N PRO A 186 -15.59 6.88 -10.49
CA PRO A 186 -15.43 5.47 -10.85
C PRO A 186 -15.78 5.29 -12.34
N PRO A 187 -14.83 4.87 -13.18
CA PRO A 187 -15.11 4.75 -14.62
C PRO A 187 -16.01 3.56 -14.92
N ASN A 188 -15.78 2.44 -14.29
CA ASN A 188 -16.54 1.22 -14.41
C ASN A 188 -16.40 0.35 -13.16
N GLY A 189 -17.51 -0.06 -12.58
CA GLY A 189 -17.53 -1.04 -11.51
C GLY A 189 -17.21 -0.52 -10.11
N ARG A 190 -16.84 -1.44 -9.22
CA ARG A 190 -16.62 -1.19 -7.81
C ARG A 190 -15.14 -0.95 -7.52
N ALA A 191 -14.86 -0.14 -6.52
CA ALA A 191 -13.52 0.05 -6.00
C ALA A 191 -12.89 -1.27 -5.54
N LYS A 192 -11.59 -1.33 -5.63
CA LYS A 192 -10.72 -2.37 -5.08
C LYS A 192 -9.69 -1.73 -4.18
N ILE A 193 -9.14 -2.51 -3.27
CA ILE A 193 -7.90 -2.16 -2.57
C ILE A 193 -6.77 -2.83 -3.34
N SER A 194 -5.68 -2.09 -3.60
CA SER A 194 -4.49 -2.63 -4.25
C SER A 194 -3.26 -2.51 -3.37
N LEU A 195 -2.47 -3.58 -3.35
CA LEU A 195 -1.07 -3.59 -2.92
C LEU A 195 -0.21 -3.77 -4.16
N HIS A 196 0.68 -2.84 -4.43
CA HIS A 196 1.55 -2.92 -5.61
C HIS A 196 2.85 -2.15 -5.42
N CYS A 197 3.85 -2.52 -6.23
CA CYS A 197 5.13 -1.82 -6.31
C CYS A 197 5.58 -1.74 -7.76
N TYR A 198 6.35 -0.70 -8.10
CA TYR A 198 6.85 -0.48 -9.44
C TYR A 198 8.02 0.50 -9.47
N GLN A 199 8.56 0.77 -10.68
CA GLN A 199 9.74 1.60 -10.91
C GLN A 199 11.00 1.02 -10.26
N GLY A 200 11.09 -0.30 -10.13
CA GLY A 200 12.31 -0.94 -9.68
C GLY A 200 13.42 -0.88 -10.70
N PRO A 201 14.67 -1.09 -10.27
CA PRO A 201 15.82 -1.08 -11.16
C PRO A 201 15.74 -2.26 -12.16
N PRO A 202 16.14 -2.06 -13.43
CA PRO A 202 16.11 -3.12 -14.43
C PRO A 202 17.21 -4.18 -14.24
N ASP A 203 18.30 -3.82 -13.57
CA ASP A 203 19.55 -4.58 -13.42
C ASP A 203 19.79 -5.11 -12.00
N ALA A 204 18.84 -4.86 -11.07
CA ALA A 204 18.90 -5.36 -9.71
C ALA A 204 17.55 -5.91 -9.25
N GLU A 205 17.59 -6.84 -8.31
CA GLU A 205 16.40 -7.44 -7.75
C GLU A 205 16.08 -6.85 -6.38
N HIS A 206 15.01 -6.05 -6.31
CA HIS A 206 14.49 -5.47 -5.09
C HIS A 206 13.15 -6.08 -4.73
N TRP A 207 12.90 -6.21 -3.43
CA TRP A 207 11.67 -6.76 -2.88
C TRP A 207 11.04 -5.80 -1.89
N ALA A 208 9.82 -5.40 -2.16
CA ALA A 208 8.97 -4.73 -1.19
C ALA A 208 8.21 -5.78 -0.37
N ARG A 209 7.93 -5.45 0.90
CA ARG A 209 7.19 -6.32 1.81
C ARG A 209 5.97 -5.62 2.35
N PHE A 210 4.84 -6.32 2.35
CA PHE A 210 3.59 -5.94 2.97
C PHE A 210 3.25 -6.90 4.10
N ALA A 211 2.79 -6.38 5.24
CA ALA A 211 2.46 -7.20 6.40
C ALA A 211 1.26 -6.63 7.17
N GLY A 212 0.50 -7.50 7.84
CA GLY A 212 -0.57 -7.09 8.74
C GLY A 212 -1.67 -6.29 8.05
N PHE A 213 -2.14 -6.73 6.89
CA PHE A 213 -3.21 -6.05 6.15
C PHE A 213 -4.54 -6.13 6.89
N ARG A 214 -5.27 -4.99 6.96
CA ARG A 214 -6.58 -4.88 7.62
C ARG A 214 -7.52 -4.00 6.81
N ILE A 215 -8.80 -4.38 6.80
CA ILE A 215 -9.91 -3.55 6.37
C ILE A 215 -10.91 -3.48 7.53
N LEU A 216 -11.24 -2.26 7.93
CA LEU A 216 -12.23 -1.98 8.96
C LEU A 216 -13.39 -1.19 8.37
N ARG A 217 -14.59 -1.46 8.84
CA ARG A 217 -15.74 -0.56 8.71
C ARG A 217 -15.85 0.25 10.00
N ILE A 218 -15.70 1.55 9.88
CA ILE A 218 -15.81 2.48 11.01
C ILE A 218 -17.28 2.85 11.16
N LYS A 219 -17.87 2.50 12.29
CA LYS A 219 -19.22 2.95 12.62
C LYS A 219 -19.17 4.41 13.07
N GLN A 220 -20.09 5.19 12.55
CA GLN A 220 -20.29 6.58 12.96
C GLN A 220 -20.97 6.65 14.32
#